data_7053a637fa42608ff0660808c81593d0
#
_entry.id   7053a637fa42608ff0660808c81593d0
#
_cell.length_a   1.000
_cell.length_b   1.000
_cell.length_c   1.000
_cell.angle_alpha   90.00
_cell.angle_beta   90.00
_cell.angle_gamma   90.00
#
_symmetry.space_group_name_H-M   'P 1'
#
loop_
_entity.id
_entity.type
_entity.pdbx_description
1 polymer ?
#
loop_
_entity_poly.entity_id
_entity_poly.type
_entity_poly.pdbx_seq_one_letter_code
_entity_poly.pdbx_strand_id
1 'polypeptide(L)'
;ISQAINIIKNNKGKNNTNFFDAYLLLILDSLKRNEFELANSYLKKTINLSQKDRFNLAIIESLKQYIYVFKEKKILENKKNLGKLSVISETFQKCFLEDKDTGTYFSNLINDDEGDYTRYIFFYLSYLIENNRIEDAKRITGNLDYIDTTLLLSQGKSWIENGKEEKLIKFFSCKNPNDVLGEFLFLISNLY
;
A
#
# COMPACT_ATOMS: atom_id res chain seq x y z
N ILE A 1 12.03 -13.07 7.79
CA ILE A 1 11.26 -12.06 8.56
C ILE A 1 10.88 -12.62 9.93
N SER A 2 10.21 -13.79 10.04
CA SER A 2 9.77 -14.37 11.32
C SER A 2 10.92 -14.59 12.32
N GLN A 3 12.11 -15.02 11.86
CA GLN A 3 13.29 -15.17 12.72
C GLN A 3 13.78 -13.82 13.26
N ALA A 4 13.85 -12.78 12.42
CA ALA A 4 14.24 -11.44 12.83
C ALA A 4 13.28 -10.88 13.87
N ILE A 5 11.97 -11.05 13.67
CA ILE A 5 10.93 -10.62 14.62
C ILE A 5 11.09 -11.33 15.97
N ASN A 6 11.35 -12.62 15.97
CA ASN A 6 11.59 -13.40 17.21
C ASN A 6 12.84 -12.90 17.95
N ILE A 7 13.93 -12.61 17.23
CA ILE A 7 15.15 -12.05 17.82
C ILE A 7 14.86 -10.69 18.46
N ILE A 8 14.12 -9.80 17.77
CA ILE A 8 13.76 -8.47 18.28
C ILE A 8 12.88 -8.61 19.53
N LYS A 9 11.87 -9.50 19.51
CA LYS A 9 10.96 -9.73 20.64
C LYS A 9 11.70 -10.27 21.87
N ASN A 10 12.62 -11.21 21.66
CA ASN A 10 13.38 -11.85 22.77
C ASN A 10 14.45 -10.92 23.37
N ASN A 11 14.91 -9.90 22.63
CA ASN A 11 15.89 -8.93 23.08
C ASN A 11 15.26 -7.58 23.47
N LYS A 12 13.95 -7.54 23.68
CA LYS A 12 13.21 -6.34 24.05
C LYS A 12 13.78 -5.70 25.33
N GLY A 13 14.22 -4.44 25.21
CA GLY A 13 14.83 -3.72 26.33
C GLY A 13 16.36 -3.69 26.32
N LYS A 14 17.03 -4.41 25.42
CA LYS A 14 18.47 -4.24 25.19
C LYS A 14 18.70 -3.11 24.17
N ASN A 15 19.75 -2.32 24.38
CA ASN A 15 20.06 -1.14 23.56
C ASN A 15 20.21 -1.44 22.04
N ASN A 16 20.59 -2.66 21.68
CA ASN A 16 20.79 -3.11 20.32
C ASN A 16 19.50 -3.44 19.52
N THR A 17 18.31 -3.29 20.11
CA THR A 17 17.02 -3.44 19.41
C THR A 17 16.18 -2.17 19.44
N ASN A 18 16.71 -1.07 19.95
CA ASN A 18 16.02 0.21 20.07
C ASN A 18 16.36 1.12 18.88
N PHE A 19 15.98 0.68 17.66
CA PHE A 19 16.20 1.44 16.42
C PHE A 19 14.94 1.35 15.52
N PHE A 20 14.85 2.28 14.57
CA PHE A 20 13.68 2.49 13.73
C PHE A 20 13.22 1.22 13.00
N ASP A 21 14.12 0.55 12.28
CA ASP A 21 13.76 -0.62 11.46
C ASP A 21 13.26 -1.80 12.28
N ALA A 22 13.77 -1.97 13.51
CA ALA A 22 13.28 -3.01 14.42
C ALA A 22 11.79 -2.76 14.77
N TYR A 23 11.44 -1.52 15.11
CA TYR A 23 10.05 -1.18 15.39
C TYR A 23 9.18 -1.21 14.14
N LEU A 24 9.71 -0.83 12.98
CA LEU A 24 9.01 -0.97 11.71
C LEU A 24 8.59 -2.43 11.47
N LEU A 25 9.50 -3.39 11.64
CA LEU A 25 9.20 -4.82 11.52
C LEU A 25 8.14 -5.27 12.53
N LEU A 26 8.19 -4.78 13.77
CA LEU A 26 7.19 -5.11 14.79
C LEU A 26 5.81 -4.52 14.47
N ILE A 27 5.75 -3.31 13.91
CA ILE A 27 4.51 -2.68 13.46
C ILE A 27 3.88 -3.52 12.34
N LEU A 28 4.67 -3.90 11.34
CA LEU A 28 4.20 -4.69 10.19
C LEU A 28 3.72 -6.09 10.62
N ASP A 29 4.45 -6.76 11.51
CA ASP A 29 4.03 -8.04 12.08
C ASP A 29 2.72 -7.94 12.85
N SER A 30 2.54 -6.86 13.61
CA SER A 30 1.31 -6.60 14.36
C SER A 30 0.13 -6.30 13.43
N LEU A 31 0.35 -5.50 12.37
CA LEU A 31 -0.68 -5.20 11.36
C LEU A 31 -1.11 -6.47 10.60
N LYS A 32 -0.15 -7.32 10.22
CA LYS A 32 -0.44 -8.62 9.58
C LYS A 32 -1.35 -9.52 10.44
N ARG A 33 -1.29 -9.36 11.75
CA ARG A 33 -2.11 -10.12 12.72
C ARG A 33 -3.34 -9.38 13.20
N ASN A 34 -3.64 -8.18 12.63
CA ASN A 34 -4.72 -7.29 13.05
C ASN A 34 -4.60 -6.81 14.52
N GLU A 35 -3.39 -6.79 15.07
CA GLU A 35 -3.10 -6.32 16.44
C GLU A 35 -2.85 -4.81 16.43
N PHE A 36 -3.89 -4.01 16.10
CA PHE A 36 -3.78 -2.57 15.84
C PHE A 36 -3.27 -1.76 17.05
N GLU A 37 -3.68 -2.10 18.26
CA GLU A 37 -3.22 -1.42 19.48
C GLU A 37 -1.72 -1.67 19.72
N LEU A 38 -1.26 -2.88 19.44
CA LEU A 38 0.15 -3.23 19.55
C LEU A 38 0.97 -2.49 18.47
N ALA A 39 0.47 -2.45 17.23
CA ALA A 39 1.07 -1.67 16.15
C ALA A 39 1.20 -0.18 16.54
N ASN A 40 0.14 0.42 17.08
CA ASN A 40 0.17 1.80 17.58
C ASN A 40 1.18 2.00 18.72
N SER A 41 1.32 1.05 19.63
CA SER A 41 2.29 1.13 20.71
C SER A 41 3.73 1.16 20.21
N TYR A 42 4.04 0.39 19.17
CA TYR A 42 5.34 0.41 18.51
C TYR A 42 5.54 1.70 17.69
N LEU A 43 4.51 2.17 16.99
CA LEU A 43 4.56 3.43 16.23
C LEU A 43 4.92 4.62 17.13
N LYS A 44 4.34 4.72 18.32
CA LYS A 44 4.68 5.77 19.29
C LYS A 44 6.17 5.76 19.69
N LYS A 45 6.80 4.58 19.72
CA LYS A 45 8.24 4.46 20.02
C LYS A 45 9.11 4.92 18.87
N THR A 46 8.69 4.67 17.61
CA THR A 46 9.44 5.13 16.42
C THR A 46 9.49 6.64 16.32
N ILE A 47 8.46 7.37 16.74
CA ILE A 47 8.42 8.84 16.72
C ILE A 47 9.62 9.45 17.46
N ASN A 48 9.93 8.92 18.64
CA ASN A 48 11.03 9.41 19.46
C ASN A 48 12.42 9.12 18.84
N LEU A 49 12.54 8.07 18.02
CA LEU A 49 13.78 7.66 17.36
C LEU A 49 14.06 8.44 16.06
N SER A 50 13.02 9.01 15.44
CA SER A 50 13.07 9.53 14.07
C SER A 50 12.90 11.04 13.97
N GLN A 51 12.97 11.79 15.08
CA GLN A 51 12.64 13.23 15.13
C GLN A 51 13.42 14.12 14.12
N LYS A 52 14.58 13.69 13.63
CA LYS A 52 15.42 14.45 12.70
C LYS A 52 15.41 13.93 11.27
N ASP A 53 14.82 12.76 11.03
CA ASP A 53 14.80 12.13 9.72
C ASP A 53 13.44 12.33 9.04
N ARG A 54 13.42 13.16 8.01
CA ARG A 54 12.20 13.50 7.27
C ARG A 54 11.56 12.29 6.57
N PHE A 55 12.38 11.36 6.09
CA PHE A 55 11.93 10.17 5.41
C PHE A 55 11.26 9.20 6.40
N ASN A 56 11.92 8.92 7.52
CA ASN A 56 11.32 8.11 8.59
C ASN A 56 10.03 8.72 9.13
N LEU A 57 9.95 10.05 9.24
CA LEU A 57 8.72 10.74 9.64
C LEU A 57 7.59 10.56 8.61
N ALA A 58 7.90 10.54 7.30
CA ALA A 58 6.91 10.25 6.27
C ALA A 58 6.39 8.82 6.35
N ILE A 59 7.27 7.83 6.60
CA ILE A 59 6.87 6.43 6.84
C ILE A 59 5.96 6.32 8.07
N ILE A 60 6.34 6.95 9.19
CA ILE A 60 5.55 6.95 10.42
C ILE A 60 4.15 7.53 10.19
N GLU A 61 4.06 8.66 9.49
CA GLU A 61 2.78 9.31 9.23
C GLU A 61 1.89 8.47 8.30
N SER A 62 2.48 7.83 7.28
CA SER A 62 1.75 6.91 6.41
C SER A 62 1.25 5.68 7.17
N LEU A 63 2.09 5.06 7.99
CA LEU A 63 1.69 3.91 8.82
C LEU A 63 0.59 4.26 9.82
N LYS A 64 0.65 5.45 10.42
CA LYS A 64 -0.42 5.96 11.28
C LYS A 64 -1.76 6.02 10.54
N GLN A 65 -1.76 6.50 9.30
CA GLN A 65 -2.95 6.55 8.46
C GLN A 65 -3.48 5.14 8.15
N TYR A 66 -2.61 4.20 7.73
CA TYR A 66 -3.02 2.82 7.45
C TYR A 66 -3.54 2.09 8.69
N ILE A 67 -2.89 2.23 9.85
CA ILE A 67 -3.38 1.65 11.12
C ILE A 67 -4.79 2.16 11.41
N TYR A 68 -4.99 3.47 11.28
CA TYR A 68 -6.29 4.09 11.52
C TYR A 68 -7.36 3.56 10.55
N VAL A 69 -7.07 3.55 9.25
CA VAL A 69 -8.00 3.09 8.22
C VAL A 69 -8.38 1.62 8.40
N PHE A 70 -7.40 0.77 8.70
CA PHE A 70 -7.67 -0.66 8.88
C PHE A 70 -8.46 -0.94 10.15
N LYS A 71 -8.23 -0.18 11.22
CA LYS A 71 -8.93 -0.32 12.49
C LYS A 71 -10.32 0.30 12.46
N GLU A 72 -10.40 1.59 12.12
CA GLU A 72 -11.62 2.39 12.27
C GLU A 72 -12.53 2.35 11.02
N LYS A 73 -12.04 1.79 9.90
CA LYS A 73 -12.74 1.75 8.61
C LYS A 73 -13.16 3.14 8.12
N LYS A 74 -12.29 4.13 8.35
CA LYS A 74 -12.49 5.53 7.95
C LYS A 74 -11.16 6.16 7.56
N ILE A 75 -11.20 7.16 6.68
CA ILE A 75 -10.03 7.99 6.37
C ILE A 75 -9.70 8.86 7.57
N LEU A 76 -8.40 8.96 7.90
CA LEU A 76 -7.92 9.85 8.96
C LEU A 76 -8.07 11.31 8.52
N GLU A 77 -8.82 12.09 9.31
CA GLU A 77 -8.91 13.55 9.14
C GLU A 77 -7.60 14.22 9.56
N ASN A 78 -7.35 15.42 9.06
CA ASN A 78 -6.17 16.24 9.41
C ASN A 78 -4.82 15.51 9.23
N LYS A 79 -4.71 14.64 8.22
CA LYS A 79 -3.47 13.98 7.85
C LYS A 79 -2.47 14.97 7.23
N LYS A 80 -1.17 14.72 7.45
CA LYS A 80 -0.12 15.49 6.77
C LYS A 80 -0.12 15.21 5.28
N ASN A 81 0.10 16.26 4.49
CA ASN A 81 0.37 16.11 3.06
C ASN A 81 1.85 15.73 2.86
N LEU A 82 2.08 14.58 2.26
CA LEU A 82 3.39 14.01 1.94
C LEU A 82 3.63 14.01 0.41
N GLY A 83 2.99 14.94 -0.31
CA GLY A 83 3.09 15.00 -1.77
C GLY A 83 2.48 13.78 -2.45
N LYS A 84 3.17 13.25 -3.46
CA LYS A 84 2.70 12.09 -4.24
C LYS A 84 2.45 10.84 -3.39
N LEU A 85 3.22 10.63 -2.33
CA LEU A 85 3.00 9.52 -1.40
C LEU A 85 1.61 9.59 -0.75
N SER A 86 1.12 10.80 -0.43
CA SER A 86 -0.24 10.98 0.08
C SER A 86 -1.31 10.60 -0.95
N VAL A 87 -1.13 10.99 -2.22
CA VAL A 87 -2.07 10.68 -3.31
C VAL A 87 -2.17 9.16 -3.50
N ILE A 88 -1.02 8.49 -3.60
CA ILE A 88 -0.95 7.03 -3.73
C ILE A 88 -1.59 6.35 -2.52
N SER A 89 -1.17 6.72 -1.31
CA SER A 89 -1.69 6.13 -0.07
C SER A 89 -3.20 6.33 0.07
N GLU A 90 -3.72 7.51 -0.28
CA GLU A 90 -5.16 7.79 -0.22
C GLU A 90 -5.94 6.95 -1.23
N THR A 91 -5.42 6.78 -2.45
CA THR A 91 -6.04 5.93 -3.48
C THR A 91 -6.23 4.50 -2.94
N PHE A 92 -5.19 3.91 -2.34
CA PHE A 92 -5.29 2.57 -1.76
C PHE A 92 -6.15 2.50 -0.49
N GLN A 93 -6.15 3.53 0.34
CA GLN A 93 -7.03 3.61 1.50
C GLN A 93 -8.51 3.67 1.08
N LYS A 94 -8.85 4.47 0.07
CA LYS A 94 -10.20 4.52 -0.50
C LYS A 94 -10.60 3.20 -1.13
N CYS A 95 -9.69 2.58 -1.86
CA CYS A 95 -9.90 1.25 -2.44
C CYS A 95 -10.21 0.20 -1.35
N PHE A 96 -9.45 0.19 -0.25
CA PHE A 96 -9.69 -0.69 0.88
C PHE A 96 -11.05 -0.45 1.55
N LEU A 97 -11.52 0.78 1.58
CA LEU A 97 -12.80 1.17 2.16
C LEU A 97 -13.98 0.97 1.20
N GLU A 98 -13.74 0.50 -0.01
CA GLU A 98 -14.75 0.39 -1.08
C GLU A 98 -15.46 1.73 -1.35
N ASP A 99 -14.71 2.86 -1.22
CA ASP A 99 -15.23 4.20 -1.43
C ASP A 99 -15.69 4.36 -2.89
N LYS A 100 -16.87 5.00 -3.08
CA LYS A 100 -17.47 5.22 -4.41
C LYS A 100 -16.55 5.99 -5.37
N ASP A 101 -15.69 6.84 -4.84
CA ASP A 101 -14.78 7.69 -5.61
C ASP A 101 -13.44 7.00 -5.96
N THR A 102 -13.24 5.74 -5.54
CA THR A 102 -12.00 4.98 -5.77
C THR A 102 -11.58 4.98 -7.24
N GLY A 103 -12.52 4.77 -8.16
CA GLY A 103 -12.22 4.80 -9.60
C GLY A 103 -11.68 6.14 -10.09
N THR A 104 -12.21 7.25 -9.56
CA THR A 104 -11.73 8.60 -9.85
C THR A 104 -10.30 8.81 -9.32
N TYR A 105 -10.01 8.32 -8.12
CA TYR A 105 -8.67 8.42 -7.53
C TYR A 105 -7.64 7.65 -8.35
N PHE A 106 -7.94 6.41 -8.77
CA PHE A 106 -7.07 5.67 -9.68
C PHE A 106 -6.90 6.37 -11.03
N SER A 107 -7.97 6.86 -11.64
CA SER A 107 -7.89 7.56 -12.90
C SER A 107 -7.02 8.81 -12.80
N ASN A 108 -7.18 9.61 -11.77
CA ASN A 108 -6.35 10.79 -11.53
C ASN A 108 -4.87 10.43 -11.32
N LEU A 109 -4.60 9.36 -10.56
CA LEU A 109 -3.23 8.90 -10.33
C LEU A 109 -2.54 8.43 -11.62
N ILE A 110 -3.25 7.70 -12.48
CA ILE A 110 -2.71 7.14 -13.73
C ILE A 110 -2.48 8.25 -14.78
N ASN A 111 -3.32 9.27 -14.82
CA ASN A 111 -3.23 10.37 -15.77
C ASN A 111 -2.40 11.57 -15.26
N ASP A 112 -1.66 11.41 -14.16
CA ASP A 112 -0.79 12.45 -13.64
C ASP A 112 0.51 12.52 -14.47
N ASP A 113 0.73 13.64 -15.15
CA ASP A 113 1.87 13.86 -16.04
C ASP A 113 3.21 14.05 -15.29
N GLU A 114 3.19 14.16 -13.97
CA GLU A 114 4.39 14.42 -13.16
C GLU A 114 5.18 13.16 -12.76
N GLY A 115 4.79 11.96 -13.22
CA GLY A 115 5.48 10.72 -12.88
C GLY A 115 5.06 9.51 -13.71
N ASP A 116 5.85 8.45 -13.67
CA ASP A 116 5.46 7.16 -14.24
C ASP A 116 4.60 6.38 -13.24
N TYR A 117 3.30 6.45 -13.44
CA TYR A 117 2.31 5.72 -12.65
C TYR A 117 1.76 4.48 -13.34
N THR A 118 2.40 4.00 -14.40
CA THR A 118 2.01 2.84 -15.20
C THR A 118 1.75 1.59 -14.35
N ARG A 119 2.52 1.41 -13.28
CA ARG A 119 2.32 0.34 -12.30
C ARG A 119 0.92 0.35 -11.70
N TYR A 120 0.33 1.52 -11.46
CA TYR A 120 -0.99 1.65 -10.82
C TYR A 120 -2.15 1.29 -11.73
N ILE A 121 -1.93 1.22 -13.04
CA ILE A 121 -2.92 0.65 -13.97
C ILE A 121 -3.22 -0.81 -13.59
N PHE A 122 -2.20 -1.60 -13.25
CA PHE A 122 -2.41 -2.99 -12.82
C PHE A 122 -3.33 -3.09 -11.60
N PHE A 123 -3.13 -2.25 -10.60
CA PHE A 123 -3.97 -2.24 -9.39
C PHE A 123 -5.37 -1.72 -9.68
N TYR A 124 -5.49 -0.76 -10.59
CA TYR A 124 -6.80 -0.29 -11.06
C TYR A 124 -7.57 -1.39 -11.81
N LEU A 125 -6.90 -2.14 -12.67
CA LEU A 125 -7.49 -3.30 -13.32
C LEU A 125 -7.99 -4.34 -12.30
N SER A 126 -7.17 -4.65 -11.28
CA SER A 126 -7.58 -5.55 -10.20
C SER A 126 -8.83 -5.05 -9.47
N TYR A 127 -8.88 -3.76 -9.12
CA TYR A 127 -10.06 -3.12 -8.52
C TYR A 127 -11.30 -3.24 -9.43
N LEU A 128 -11.16 -2.99 -10.74
CA LEU A 128 -12.28 -3.09 -11.69
C LEU A 128 -12.82 -4.52 -11.77
N ILE A 129 -11.95 -5.51 -11.87
CA ILE A 129 -12.33 -6.93 -11.91
C ILE A 129 -13.01 -7.34 -10.59
N GLU A 130 -12.45 -6.96 -9.44
CA GLU A 130 -13.02 -7.26 -8.12
C GLU A 130 -14.44 -6.67 -7.92
N ASN A 131 -14.75 -5.58 -8.64
CA ASN A 131 -16.04 -4.92 -8.64
C ASN A 131 -16.95 -5.30 -9.85
N ASN A 132 -16.64 -6.43 -10.53
CA ASN A 132 -17.38 -6.93 -11.69
C ASN A 132 -17.42 -5.96 -12.90
N ARG A 133 -16.46 -5.05 -13.01
CA ARG A 133 -16.33 -4.06 -14.08
C ARG A 133 -15.38 -4.55 -15.17
N ILE A 134 -15.59 -5.77 -15.66
CA ILE A 134 -14.71 -6.45 -16.63
C ILE A 134 -14.60 -5.66 -17.94
N GLU A 135 -15.70 -5.10 -18.44
CA GLU A 135 -15.70 -4.34 -19.69
C GLU A 135 -14.92 -3.02 -19.58
N ASP A 136 -14.92 -2.38 -18.41
CA ASP A 136 -14.06 -1.22 -18.16
C ASP A 136 -12.58 -1.61 -18.16
N ALA A 137 -12.24 -2.75 -17.54
CA ALA A 137 -10.89 -3.27 -17.55
C ALA A 137 -10.40 -3.60 -18.98
N LYS A 138 -11.23 -4.26 -19.78
CA LYS A 138 -10.93 -4.53 -21.22
C LYS A 138 -10.75 -3.24 -22.03
N ARG A 139 -11.58 -2.24 -21.80
CA ARG A 139 -11.45 -0.93 -22.46
C ARG A 139 -10.13 -0.25 -22.12
N ILE A 140 -9.71 -0.28 -20.85
CA ILE A 140 -8.41 0.27 -20.44
C ILE A 140 -7.28 -0.49 -21.13
N THR A 141 -7.28 -1.82 -21.05
CA THR A 141 -6.21 -2.64 -21.67
C THR A 141 -6.16 -2.52 -23.19
N GLY A 142 -7.31 -2.33 -23.85
CA GLY A 142 -7.40 -2.14 -25.31
C GLY A 142 -6.89 -0.78 -25.80
N ASN A 143 -6.94 0.25 -24.96
CA ASN A 143 -6.50 1.61 -25.30
C ASN A 143 -5.04 1.92 -24.93
N LEU A 144 -4.35 1.00 -24.29
CA LEU A 144 -2.97 1.20 -23.85
C LEU A 144 -2.00 0.60 -24.86
N ASP A 145 -1.47 1.44 -25.75
CA ASP A 145 -0.43 1.07 -26.70
C ASP A 145 0.91 0.74 -26.05
N TYR A 146 1.11 1.13 -24.80
CA TYR A 146 2.37 1.05 -24.04
C TYR A 146 2.41 -0.03 -22.95
N ILE A 147 1.54 -1.01 -23.02
CA ILE A 147 1.40 -2.04 -21.99
C ILE A 147 2.64 -2.93 -21.85
N ASP A 148 3.52 -2.93 -22.82
CA ASP A 148 4.77 -3.69 -22.78
C ASP A 148 5.85 -3.07 -21.88
N THR A 149 5.57 -1.93 -21.24
CA THR A 149 6.57 -1.20 -20.46
C THR A 149 6.89 -1.84 -19.10
N THR A 150 5.95 -2.58 -18.48
CA THR A 150 6.19 -3.31 -17.25
C THR A 150 5.70 -4.76 -17.34
N LEU A 151 6.50 -5.70 -16.83
CA LEU A 151 6.14 -7.12 -16.80
C LEU A 151 4.81 -7.36 -16.06
N LEU A 152 4.57 -6.61 -14.97
CA LEU A 152 3.36 -6.72 -14.18
C LEU A 152 2.11 -6.34 -14.99
N LEU A 153 2.17 -5.24 -15.73
CA LEU A 153 1.03 -4.76 -16.52
C LEU A 153 0.77 -5.64 -17.74
N SER A 154 1.83 -6.06 -18.44
CA SER A 154 1.76 -7.01 -19.55
C SER A 154 1.11 -8.34 -19.12
N GLN A 155 1.47 -8.82 -17.93
CA GLN A 155 0.87 -10.02 -17.37
C GLN A 155 -0.62 -9.82 -17.03
N GLY A 156 -0.98 -8.67 -16.46
CA GLY A 156 -2.39 -8.31 -16.16
C GLY A 156 -3.25 -8.24 -17.42
N LYS A 157 -2.74 -7.60 -18.49
CA LYS A 157 -3.39 -7.57 -19.80
C LYS A 157 -3.62 -8.99 -20.35
N SER A 158 -2.57 -9.81 -20.35
CA SER A 158 -2.66 -11.20 -20.80
C SER A 158 -3.72 -12.02 -20.05
N TRP A 159 -3.87 -11.80 -18.74
CA TRP A 159 -4.91 -12.49 -17.98
C TRP A 159 -6.31 -12.06 -18.40
N ILE A 160 -6.55 -10.75 -18.62
CA ILE A 160 -7.86 -10.23 -19.07
C ILE A 160 -8.19 -10.75 -20.48
N GLU A 161 -7.25 -10.68 -21.42
CA GLU A 161 -7.44 -11.13 -22.81
C GLU A 161 -7.70 -12.63 -22.93
N ASN A 162 -7.18 -13.44 -22.00
CA ASN A 162 -7.34 -14.89 -22.00
C ASN A 162 -8.45 -15.40 -21.06
N GLY A 163 -9.33 -14.52 -20.54
CA GLY A 163 -10.42 -14.89 -19.63
C GLY A 163 -9.93 -15.50 -18.31
N LYS A 164 -8.81 -14.99 -17.77
CA LYS A 164 -8.18 -15.42 -16.51
C LYS A 164 -8.06 -14.26 -15.53
N GLU A 165 -8.98 -13.33 -15.62
CA GLU A 165 -9.00 -12.08 -14.84
C GLU A 165 -9.05 -12.31 -13.33
N GLU A 166 -9.53 -13.47 -12.87
CA GLU A 166 -9.49 -13.84 -11.44
C GLU A 166 -8.07 -13.90 -10.87
N LYS A 167 -7.05 -14.04 -11.73
CA LYS A 167 -5.65 -14.01 -11.30
C LYS A 167 -5.20 -12.65 -10.82
N LEU A 168 -5.80 -11.56 -11.35
CA LEU A 168 -5.55 -10.21 -10.87
C LEU A 168 -5.91 -10.08 -9.39
N ILE A 169 -7.11 -10.50 -9.02
CA ILE A 169 -7.61 -10.45 -7.63
C ILE A 169 -6.77 -11.35 -6.71
N LYS A 170 -6.34 -12.52 -7.20
CA LYS A 170 -5.46 -13.43 -6.42
C LYS A 170 -4.06 -12.83 -6.20
N PHE A 171 -3.59 -12.00 -7.14
CA PHE A 171 -2.30 -11.34 -7.02
C PHE A 171 -2.36 -10.13 -6.10
N PHE A 172 -3.41 -9.33 -6.20
CA PHE A 172 -3.62 -8.12 -5.40
C PHE A 172 -5.10 -7.84 -5.23
N SER A 173 -5.52 -7.61 -3.99
CA SER A 173 -6.85 -7.11 -3.65
C SER A 173 -6.74 -5.94 -2.68
N CYS A 174 -7.41 -4.83 -3.00
CA CYS A 174 -7.53 -3.71 -2.06
C CYS A 174 -8.24 -4.10 -0.75
N LYS A 175 -9.09 -5.12 -0.77
CA LYS A 175 -9.79 -5.61 0.43
C LYS A 175 -8.87 -6.34 1.40
N ASN A 176 -7.69 -6.75 0.93
CA ASN A 176 -6.66 -7.39 1.74
C ASN A 176 -5.67 -6.35 2.30
N PRO A 177 -5.68 -6.04 3.60
CA PRO A 177 -4.74 -5.09 4.20
C PRO A 177 -3.27 -5.43 3.95
N ASN A 178 -2.94 -6.73 3.85
CA ASN A 178 -1.57 -7.17 3.60
C ASN A 178 -1.08 -6.80 2.19
N ASP A 179 -1.96 -6.85 1.18
CA ASP A 179 -1.61 -6.49 -0.18
C ASP A 179 -1.40 -4.97 -0.28
N VAL A 180 -2.28 -4.18 0.36
CA VAL A 180 -2.15 -2.72 0.45
C VAL A 180 -0.87 -2.30 1.17
N LEU A 181 -0.54 -2.95 2.29
CA LEU A 181 0.72 -2.73 3.00
C LEU A 181 1.93 -3.20 2.19
N GLY A 182 1.81 -4.29 1.44
CA GLY A 182 2.85 -4.79 0.56
C GLY A 182 3.24 -3.75 -0.51
N GLU A 183 2.25 -3.10 -1.12
CA GLU A 183 2.50 -2.03 -2.09
C GLU A 183 3.12 -0.79 -1.42
N PHE A 184 2.62 -0.39 -0.26
CA PHE A 184 3.24 0.70 0.50
C PHE A 184 4.72 0.42 0.81
N LEU A 185 5.06 -0.80 1.22
CA LEU A 185 6.44 -1.19 1.50
C LEU A 185 7.31 -1.23 0.23
N PHE A 186 6.74 -1.67 -0.89
CA PHE A 186 7.41 -1.62 -2.18
C PHE A 186 7.77 -0.18 -2.55
N LEU A 187 6.83 0.77 -2.39
CA LEU A 187 7.08 2.18 -2.61
C LEU A 187 8.23 2.72 -1.74
N ILE A 188 8.16 2.45 -0.45
CA ILE A 188 9.20 2.89 0.49
C ILE A 188 10.57 2.33 0.11
N SER A 189 10.65 1.04 -0.26
CA SER A 189 11.91 0.41 -0.64
C SER A 189 12.54 0.97 -1.92
N ASN A 190 11.75 1.57 -2.80
CA ASN A 190 12.25 2.23 -4.02
C ASN A 190 12.61 3.71 -3.80
N LEU A 191 12.28 4.28 -2.65
CA LEU A 191 12.66 5.64 -2.28
C LEU A 191 13.98 5.67 -1.47
N TYR A 192 14.47 4.52 -1.01
CA TYR A 192 15.77 4.34 -0.38
C TYR A 192 16.84 4.19 -1.45
#